data_b82f6546726eddb8fdebae303b5d85c6
#
_entry.id   b82f6546726eddb8fdebae303b5d85c6
#
_cell.length_a   1.000
_cell.length_b   1.000
_cell.length_c   1.000
_cell.angle_alpha   90.00
_cell.angle_beta   90.00
_cell.angle_gamma   90.00
#
_symmetry.space_group_name_H-M   'P 1'
#
loop_
_entity.id
_entity.type
_entity.pdbx_description
1 polymer ?
#
loop_
_entity_poly.entity_id
_entity_poly.type
_entity_poly.pdbx_seq_one_letter_code
_entity_poly.pdbx_strand_id
1 'polypeptide(L)'
;MLNVTAIETFYGHSQALFGVDLSVQAGEMVALMGRNGMGKTTTIRSIFGLTPARSGTMTFESHDLRRLPPYRIAQAGLGLVPEGRRCFPNLSVRENLVVTARPGHWTLARVEQLFPRLAERRSQMASTLSGGEQQMLAIGRALMTNPRLLVLDEATEGLAPVIRQEIWAAIRELKSQGQATLIVDKTLSELLPVADRCIILEKGRTVWTGATDALDDSLRDRYLGV
;
A
#
# COMPACT_ATOMS: atom_id res chain seq x y z
N MET A 1 -15.14 4.34 -2.64
CA MET A 1 -13.96 5.19 -2.94
C MET A 1 -13.14 4.59 -4.09
N LEU A 2 -12.43 3.46 -3.91
CA LEU A 2 -11.80 2.69 -4.99
C LEU A 2 -12.69 1.50 -5.38
N ASN A 3 -12.94 1.31 -6.68
CA ASN A 3 -13.59 0.13 -7.22
C ASN A 3 -12.82 -0.38 -8.42
N VAL A 4 -12.51 -1.66 -8.41
CA VAL A 4 -11.81 -2.40 -9.45
C VAL A 4 -12.68 -3.59 -9.80
N THR A 5 -13.03 -3.76 -11.07
CA THR A 5 -13.93 -4.82 -11.52
C THR A 5 -13.34 -5.52 -12.73
N ALA A 6 -13.20 -6.83 -12.62
CA ALA A 6 -12.78 -7.77 -13.66
C ALA A 6 -11.54 -7.31 -14.44
N ILE A 7 -10.51 -6.76 -13.74
CA ILE A 7 -9.31 -6.29 -14.44
C ILE A 7 -8.47 -7.47 -14.93
N GLU A 8 -7.98 -7.34 -16.15
CA GLU A 8 -7.01 -8.24 -16.76
C GLU A 8 -5.74 -7.47 -17.09
N THR A 9 -4.61 -8.03 -16.70
CA THR A 9 -3.31 -7.37 -16.88
C THR A 9 -2.30 -8.34 -17.44
N PHE A 10 -1.44 -7.84 -18.33
CA PHE A 10 -0.46 -8.62 -19.07
C PHE A 10 0.94 -8.01 -18.95
N TYR A 11 1.94 -8.87 -18.94
CA TYR A 11 3.34 -8.54 -19.17
C TYR A 11 3.72 -9.08 -20.56
N GLY A 12 3.72 -8.21 -21.57
CA GLY A 12 3.84 -8.65 -22.97
C GLY A 12 2.68 -9.55 -23.37
N HIS A 13 2.97 -10.82 -23.64
CA HIS A 13 1.96 -11.84 -23.97
C HIS A 13 1.50 -12.67 -22.77
N SER A 14 2.19 -12.59 -21.65
CA SER A 14 1.86 -13.37 -20.45
C SER A 14 0.80 -12.66 -19.62
N GLN A 15 -0.36 -13.29 -19.44
CA GLN A 15 -1.41 -12.78 -18.59
C GLN A 15 -1.08 -13.04 -17.13
N ALA A 16 -1.20 -12.01 -16.30
CA ALA A 16 -0.93 -12.06 -14.85
C ALA A 16 -2.20 -11.90 -14.01
N LEU A 17 -3.19 -11.11 -14.49
CA LEU A 17 -4.49 -10.97 -13.83
C LEU A 17 -5.60 -11.44 -14.77
N PHE A 18 -6.54 -12.21 -14.23
CA PHE A 18 -7.58 -12.93 -14.94
C PHE A 18 -9.00 -12.56 -14.47
N GLY A 19 -9.24 -11.28 -14.27
CA GLY A 19 -10.52 -10.77 -13.75
C GLY A 19 -10.47 -10.55 -12.24
N VAL A 20 -9.61 -9.64 -11.76
CA VAL A 20 -9.53 -9.27 -10.35
C VAL A 20 -10.58 -8.24 -10.01
N ASP A 21 -11.31 -8.51 -8.92
CA ASP A 21 -12.27 -7.59 -8.29
C ASP A 21 -11.74 -7.15 -6.94
N LEU A 22 -11.85 -5.85 -6.65
CA LEU A 22 -11.38 -5.27 -5.39
C LEU A 22 -12.09 -3.95 -5.16
N SER A 23 -12.46 -3.67 -3.91
CA SER A 23 -12.96 -2.34 -3.54
C SER A 23 -12.39 -1.90 -2.19
N VAL A 24 -12.27 -0.58 -2.00
CA VAL A 24 -11.90 0.04 -0.71
C VAL A 24 -12.85 1.22 -0.49
N GLN A 25 -13.46 1.29 0.67
CA GLN A 25 -14.33 2.40 1.08
C GLN A 25 -13.51 3.50 1.77
N ALA A 26 -14.12 4.68 1.95
CA ALA A 26 -13.49 5.75 2.72
C ALA A 26 -13.34 5.32 4.18
N GLY A 27 -12.15 5.54 4.74
CA GLY A 27 -11.81 5.15 6.11
C GLY A 27 -11.59 3.65 6.33
N GLU A 28 -11.78 2.82 5.30
CA GLU A 28 -11.62 1.36 5.40
C GLU A 28 -10.15 0.95 5.26
N MET A 29 -9.71 -0.02 6.06
CA MET A 29 -8.44 -0.70 5.88
C MET A 29 -8.67 -2.11 5.33
N VAL A 30 -8.25 -2.34 4.10
CA VAL A 30 -8.44 -3.60 3.37
C VAL A 30 -7.11 -4.33 3.24
N ALA A 31 -7.07 -5.60 3.65
CA ALA A 31 -5.94 -6.48 3.44
C ALA A 31 -6.07 -7.21 2.09
N LEU A 32 -5.09 -7.06 1.21
CA LEU A 32 -4.97 -7.84 -0.03
C LEU A 32 -4.00 -8.98 0.20
N MET A 33 -4.49 -10.21 0.19
CA MET A 33 -3.81 -11.41 0.64
C MET A 33 -3.66 -12.42 -0.51
N GLY A 34 -2.86 -13.45 -0.27
CA GLY A 34 -2.58 -14.53 -1.21
C GLY A 34 -1.09 -14.87 -1.23
N ARG A 35 -0.75 -16.07 -1.66
CA ARG A 35 0.64 -16.55 -1.73
C ARG A 35 1.47 -15.70 -2.70
N ASN A 36 2.79 -15.88 -2.70
CA ASN A 36 3.67 -15.20 -3.64
C ASN A 36 3.31 -15.58 -5.10
N GLY A 37 3.39 -14.60 -6.00
CA GLY A 37 3.04 -14.80 -7.41
C GLY A 37 1.53 -14.80 -7.72
N MET A 38 0.65 -14.60 -6.74
CA MET A 38 -0.81 -14.62 -6.95
C MET A 38 -1.40 -13.34 -7.57
N GLY A 39 -0.57 -12.34 -7.89
CA GLY A 39 -0.99 -11.14 -8.60
C GLY A 39 -1.17 -9.88 -7.74
N LYS A 40 -0.85 -9.90 -6.43
CA LYS A 40 -1.04 -8.75 -5.52
C LYS A 40 -0.33 -7.48 -6.00
N THR A 41 0.99 -7.54 -6.19
CA THR A 41 1.78 -6.40 -6.69
C THR A 41 1.36 -6.00 -8.11
N THR A 42 0.99 -6.95 -8.96
CA THR A 42 0.45 -6.64 -10.31
C THR A 42 -0.86 -5.87 -10.21
N THR A 43 -1.75 -6.24 -9.29
CA THR A 43 -3.01 -5.51 -9.05
C THR A 43 -2.72 -4.07 -8.60
N ILE A 44 -1.81 -3.87 -7.64
CA ILE A 44 -1.37 -2.54 -7.22
C ILE A 44 -0.79 -1.75 -8.40
N ARG A 45 0.12 -2.35 -9.17
CA ARG A 45 0.73 -1.70 -10.35
C ARG A 45 -0.31 -1.32 -11.39
N SER A 46 -1.36 -2.12 -11.56
CA SER A 46 -2.45 -1.81 -12.49
C SER A 46 -3.28 -0.63 -12.01
N ILE A 47 -3.62 -0.57 -10.71
CA ILE A 47 -4.34 0.56 -10.10
C ILE A 47 -3.56 1.87 -10.29
N PHE A 48 -2.24 1.84 -10.16
CA PHE A 48 -1.38 3.03 -10.33
C PHE A 48 -0.95 3.31 -11.79
N GLY A 49 -1.47 2.55 -12.77
CA GLY A 49 -1.13 2.73 -14.18
C GLY A 49 0.33 2.39 -14.53
N LEU A 50 1.08 1.76 -13.62
CA LEU A 50 2.47 1.33 -13.82
C LEU A 50 2.57 0.09 -14.71
N THR A 51 1.52 -0.72 -14.74
CA THR A 51 1.30 -1.83 -15.66
C THR A 51 -0.19 -1.78 -16.05
N PRO A 52 -0.55 -1.07 -17.13
CA PRO A 52 -1.95 -0.81 -17.47
C PRO A 52 -2.77 -2.09 -17.65
N ALA A 53 -3.97 -2.12 -17.06
CA ALA A 53 -4.93 -3.19 -17.30
C ALA A 53 -5.45 -3.13 -18.74
N ARG A 54 -5.53 -4.28 -19.40
CA ARG A 54 -6.02 -4.40 -20.78
C ARG A 54 -7.54 -4.34 -20.84
N SER A 55 -8.22 -4.91 -19.85
CA SER A 55 -9.69 -4.93 -19.74
C SER A 55 -10.17 -4.70 -18.30
N GLY A 56 -11.46 -4.68 -18.08
CA GLY A 56 -12.11 -4.39 -16.81
C GLY A 56 -12.28 -2.89 -16.57
N THR A 57 -12.70 -2.51 -15.36
CA THR A 57 -12.90 -1.10 -14.97
C THR A 57 -12.17 -0.80 -13.66
N MET A 58 -11.64 0.40 -13.53
CA MET A 58 -11.01 0.90 -12.32
C MET A 58 -11.45 2.34 -12.09
N THR A 59 -12.17 2.58 -11.01
CA THR A 59 -12.61 3.93 -10.64
C THR A 59 -12.13 4.29 -9.25
N PHE A 60 -11.65 5.51 -9.11
CA PHE A 60 -11.34 6.12 -7.82
C PHE A 60 -12.16 7.41 -7.70
N GLU A 61 -13.15 7.38 -6.80
CA GLU A 61 -14.20 8.41 -6.71
C GLU A 61 -14.86 8.62 -8.09
N SER A 62 -14.68 9.80 -8.70
CA SER A 62 -15.23 10.14 -10.02
C SER A 62 -14.26 9.88 -11.19
N HIS A 63 -13.03 9.41 -10.92
CA HIS A 63 -11.98 9.26 -11.93
C HIS A 63 -11.92 7.83 -12.48
N ASP A 64 -11.93 7.67 -13.80
CA ASP A 64 -11.57 6.42 -14.46
C ASP A 64 -10.03 6.30 -14.52
N LEU A 65 -9.46 5.44 -13.65
CA LEU A 65 -8.00 5.31 -13.49
C LEU A 65 -7.30 4.75 -14.74
N ARG A 66 -8.00 3.97 -15.56
CA ARG A 66 -7.42 3.39 -16.79
C ARG A 66 -7.05 4.44 -17.83
N ARG A 67 -7.67 5.61 -17.76
CA ARG A 67 -7.44 6.74 -18.68
C ARG A 67 -6.40 7.71 -18.18
N LEU A 68 -5.89 7.52 -16.95
CA LEU A 68 -4.98 8.45 -16.31
C LEU A 68 -3.54 7.92 -16.33
N PRO A 69 -2.55 8.76 -16.62
CA PRO A 69 -1.16 8.41 -16.40
C PRO A 69 -0.85 8.35 -14.88
N PRO A 70 0.22 7.62 -14.46
CA PRO A 70 0.53 7.39 -13.05
C PRO A 70 0.57 8.65 -12.19
N TYR A 71 1.15 9.74 -12.70
CA TYR A 71 1.23 11.01 -11.94
C TYR A 71 -0.15 11.65 -11.71
N ARG A 72 -1.10 11.48 -12.62
CA ARG A 72 -2.49 11.96 -12.44
C ARG A 72 -3.25 11.10 -11.43
N ILE A 73 -2.99 9.79 -11.41
CA ILE A 73 -3.53 8.88 -10.40
C ILE A 73 -3.06 9.31 -9.00
N ALA A 74 -1.76 9.58 -8.84
CA ALA A 74 -1.23 10.12 -7.59
C ALA A 74 -1.85 11.50 -7.25
N GLN A 75 -2.08 12.36 -8.26
CA GLN A 75 -2.74 13.64 -8.09
C GLN A 75 -4.22 13.52 -7.70
N ALA A 76 -4.89 12.45 -8.08
CA ALA A 76 -6.26 12.17 -7.67
C ALA A 76 -6.38 11.78 -6.18
N GLY A 77 -5.26 11.53 -5.50
CA GLY A 77 -5.22 11.25 -4.07
C GLY A 77 -4.88 9.79 -3.71
N LEU A 78 -4.23 9.05 -4.62
CA LEU A 78 -3.69 7.73 -4.30
C LEU A 78 -2.21 7.85 -3.93
N GLY A 79 -1.84 7.42 -2.72
CA GLY A 79 -0.45 7.33 -2.25
C GLY A 79 0.04 5.89 -2.33
N LEU A 80 1.26 5.68 -2.84
CA LEU A 80 1.86 4.35 -2.95
C LEU A 80 3.16 4.28 -2.15
N VAL A 81 3.27 3.26 -1.31
CA VAL A 81 4.52 2.77 -0.76
C VAL A 81 4.82 1.43 -1.45
N PRO A 82 5.64 1.41 -2.49
CA PRO A 82 5.94 0.19 -3.22
C PRO A 82 6.96 -0.66 -2.47
N GLU A 83 7.02 -1.93 -2.80
CA GLU A 83 8.11 -2.83 -2.40
C GLU A 83 9.50 -2.22 -2.70
N GLY A 84 10.47 -2.49 -1.83
CA GLY A 84 11.88 -2.11 -2.03
C GLY A 84 12.21 -0.66 -1.62
N ARG A 85 11.40 -0.07 -0.72
CA ARG A 85 11.68 1.20 0.01
C ARG A 85 11.77 2.48 -0.84
N ARG A 86 12.20 2.43 -2.06
CA ARG A 86 12.22 3.46 -3.13
C ARG A 86 12.45 4.93 -2.67
N CYS A 87 13.36 5.17 -1.71
CA CYS A 87 13.77 6.52 -1.33
C CYS A 87 14.67 7.15 -2.39
N PHE A 88 14.74 8.48 -2.42
CA PHE A 88 15.72 9.20 -3.23
C PHE A 88 17.06 9.21 -2.48
N PRO A 89 18.06 8.40 -2.88
CA PRO A 89 19.27 8.16 -2.08
C PRO A 89 20.13 9.43 -1.91
N ASN A 90 20.08 10.34 -2.89
CA ASN A 90 20.87 11.56 -2.94
C ASN A 90 20.15 12.77 -2.30
N LEU A 91 19.01 12.56 -1.68
CA LEU A 91 18.30 13.58 -0.91
C LEU A 91 18.37 13.23 0.58
N SER A 92 18.39 14.26 1.42
CA SER A 92 18.26 14.11 2.86
C SER A 92 16.87 13.57 3.23
N VAL A 93 16.70 13.13 4.47
CA VAL A 93 15.38 12.70 5.02
C VAL A 93 14.35 13.82 4.81
N ARG A 94 14.68 15.06 5.20
CA ARG A 94 13.76 16.18 5.05
C ARG A 94 13.41 16.45 3.59
N GLU A 95 14.39 16.45 2.68
CA GLU A 95 14.14 16.67 1.26
C GLU A 95 13.27 15.56 0.66
N ASN A 96 13.51 14.29 1.01
CA ASN A 96 12.64 13.18 0.61
C ASN A 96 11.18 13.39 1.05
N LEU A 97 10.96 13.91 2.27
CA LEU A 97 9.62 14.14 2.78
C LEU A 97 8.92 15.30 2.05
N VAL A 98 9.63 16.38 1.77
CA VAL A 98 9.01 17.61 1.24
C VAL A 98 8.90 17.65 -0.29
N VAL A 99 9.72 16.88 -1.03
CA VAL A 99 9.77 16.94 -2.50
C VAL A 99 8.43 16.62 -3.18
N THR A 100 7.60 15.80 -2.55
CA THR A 100 6.27 15.44 -3.06
C THR A 100 5.14 16.00 -2.20
N ALA A 101 5.46 16.85 -1.21
CA ALA A 101 4.49 17.32 -0.24
C ALA A 101 3.36 18.14 -0.89
N ARG A 102 2.16 17.96 -0.36
CA ARG A 102 0.96 18.72 -0.71
C ARG A 102 0.33 19.29 0.55
N PRO A 103 -0.38 20.42 0.46
CA PRO A 103 -1.15 20.94 1.58
C PRO A 103 -2.19 19.92 2.07
N GLY A 104 -2.35 19.77 3.39
CA GLY A 104 -3.35 18.91 3.97
C GLY A 104 -3.06 18.51 5.41
N HIS A 105 -3.67 17.43 5.87
CA HIS A 105 -3.56 16.90 7.22
C HIS A 105 -2.12 16.48 7.57
N TRP A 106 -1.45 15.79 6.64
CA TRP A 106 -0.09 15.33 6.83
C TRP A 106 0.90 16.46 6.55
N THR A 107 1.54 16.93 7.60
CA THR A 107 2.61 17.93 7.58
C THR A 107 3.94 17.26 7.98
N LEU A 108 5.06 17.92 7.72
CA LEU A 108 6.38 17.43 8.14
C LEU A 108 6.39 17.11 9.64
N ALA A 109 5.84 18.00 10.48
CA ALA A 109 5.79 17.82 11.94
C ALA A 109 4.98 16.57 12.33
N ARG A 110 3.85 16.30 11.68
CA ARG A 110 3.04 15.09 11.94
C ARG A 110 3.73 13.81 11.51
N VAL A 111 4.41 13.82 10.36
CA VAL A 111 5.19 12.65 9.92
C VAL A 111 6.35 12.39 10.86
N GLU A 112 7.02 13.43 11.34
CA GLU A 112 8.11 13.31 12.32
C GLU A 112 7.61 12.86 13.70
N GLN A 113 6.40 13.24 14.08
CA GLN A 113 5.75 12.73 15.30
C GLN A 113 5.39 11.23 15.14
N LEU A 114 4.91 10.83 13.98
CA LEU A 114 4.63 9.41 13.68
C LEU A 114 5.89 8.55 13.63
N PHE A 115 7.00 9.13 13.14
CA PHE A 115 8.31 8.49 13.00
C PHE A 115 9.43 9.35 13.62
N PRO A 116 9.60 9.37 14.95
CA PRO A 116 10.59 10.23 15.62
C PRO A 116 12.02 10.04 15.13
N ARG A 117 12.39 8.81 14.71
CA ARG A 117 13.71 8.53 14.12
C ARG A 117 13.99 9.38 12.87
N LEU A 118 12.98 9.75 12.10
CA LEU A 118 13.15 10.61 10.93
C LEU A 118 13.46 12.07 11.34
N ALA A 119 12.87 12.54 12.46
CA ALA A 119 13.18 13.85 13.01
C ALA A 119 14.64 13.94 13.47
N GLU A 120 15.14 12.90 14.16
CA GLU A 120 16.53 12.83 14.63
C GLU A 120 17.54 12.83 13.46
N ARG A 121 17.14 12.31 12.32
CA ARG A 121 18.00 12.12 11.12
C ARG A 121 17.66 13.06 9.98
N ARG A 122 16.97 14.16 10.26
CA ARG A 122 16.41 15.10 9.28
C ARG A 122 17.37 15.54 8.19
N SER A 123 18.64 15.79 8.55
CA SER A 123 19.69 16.23 7.63
C SER A 123 20.53 15.10 7.02
N GLN A 124 20.33 13.85 7.46
CA GLN A 124 21.08 12.71 6.92
C GLN A 124 20.58 12.36 5.52
N MET A 125 21.51 11.90 4.67
CA MET A 125 21.18 11.38 3.34
C MET A 125 20.41 10.06 3.46
N ALA A 126 19.38 9.87 2.63
CA ALA A 126 18.56 8.66 2.66
C ALA A 126 19.36 7.38 2.38
N SER A 127 20.47 7.49 1.63
CA SER A 127 21.38 6.36 1.37
C SER A 127 22.10 5.84 2.61
N THR A 128 22.23 6.65 3.67
CA THR A 128 22.93 6.26 4.91
C THR A 128 22.01 5.70 5.98
N LEU A 129 20.71 5.69 5.72
CA LEU A 129 19.71 5.16 6.64
C LEU A 129 19.71 3.63 6.65
N SER A 130 19.38 3.03 7.79
CA SER A 130 19.05 1.60 7.87
C SER A 130 17.83 1.28 7.01
N GLY A 131 17.67 0.01 6.64
CA GLY A 131 16.53 -0.41 5.84
C GLY A 131 15.17 -0.09 6.45
N GLY A 132 15.05 -0.14 7.78
CA GLY A 132 13.83 0.23 8.48
C GLY A 132 13.55 1.72 8.45
N GLU A 133 14.57 2.55 8.64
CA GLU A 133 14.45 4.01 8.53
C GLU A 133 14.10 4.44 7.09
N GLN A 134 14.65 3.76 6.08
CA GLN A 134 14.26 3.98 4.69
C GLN A 134 12.79 3.61 4.45
N GLN A 135 12.29 2.56 5.09
CA GLN A 135 10.88 2.19 4.99
C GLN A 135 9.97 3.21 5.66
N MET A 136 10.33 3.68 6.87
CA MET A 136 9.61 4.78 7.53
C MET A 136 9.61 6.04 6.66
N LEU A 137 10.75 6.36 6.03
CA LEU A 137 10.88 7.48 5.11
C LEU A 137 9.98 7.33 3.88
N ALA A 138 9.89 6.12 3.30
CA ALA A 138 9.01 5.85 2.17
C ALA A 138 7.52 6.03 2.54
N ILE A 139 7.10 5.54 3.71
CA ILE A 139 5.74 5.73 4.25
C ILE A 139 5.49 7.22 4.51
N GLY A 140 6.40 7.89 5.21
CA GLY A 140 6.29 9.32 5.50
C GLY A 140 6.17 10.17 4.24
N ARG A 141 6.97 9.89 3.21
CA ARG A 141 6.89 10.57 1.91
C ARG A 141 5.55 10.36 1.21
N ALA A 142 5.00 9.13 1.27
CA ALA A 142 3.68 8.87 0.72
C ALA A 142 2.59 9.65 1.49
N LEU A 143 2.65 9.70 2.82
CA LEU A 143 1.75 10.49 3.66
C LEU A 143 1.82 11.99 3.34
N MET A 144 3.03 12.53 3.09
CA MET A 144 3.21 13.94 2.73
C MET A 144 2.49 14.34 1.43
N THR A 145 2.09 13.39 0.58
CA THR A 145 1.22 13.69 -0.58
C THR A 145 -0.23 13.92 -0.17
N ASN A 146 -0.59 13.76 1.11
CA ASN A 146 -1.93 13.84 1.64
C ASN A 146 -2.93 12.93 0.90
N PRO A 147 -2.65 11.62 0.84
CA PRO A 147 -3.46 10.69 0.07
C PRO A 147 -4.81 10.44 0.72
N ARG A 148 -5.85 10.31 -0.09
CA ARG A 148 -7.16 9.82 0.37
C ARG A 148 -7.18 8.30 0.51
N LEU A 149 -6.42 7.59 -0.33
CA LEU A 149 -6.14 6.16 -0.21
C LEU A 149 -4.63 5.93 -0.17
N LEU A 150 -4.13 5.33 0.88
CA LEU A 150 -2.76 4.88 1.00
C LEU A 150 -2.67 3.40 0.60
N VAL A 151 -1.71 3.05 -0.24
CA VAL A 151 -1.45 1.65 -0.63
C VAL A 151 -0.05 1.27 -0.14
N LEU A 152 0.02 0.21 0.67
CA LEU A 152 1.25 -0.32 1.24
C LEU A 152 1.52 -1.71 0.65
N ASP A 153 2.60 -1.84 -0.13
CA ASP A 153 2.99 -3.10 -0.76
C ASP A 153 4.20 -3.69 -0.03
N GLU A 154 3.96 -4.73 0.78
CA GLU A 154 4.95 -5.44 1.60
C GLU A 154 5.82 -4.51 2.47
N ALA A 155 5.16 -3.60 3.20
CA ALA A 155 5.81 -2.51 3.92
C ALA A 155 6.67 -2.95 5.11
N THR A 156 6.54 -4.20 5.59
CA THR A 156 7.30 -4.69 6.75
C THR A 156 8.28 -5.82 6.41
N GLU A 157 8.40 -6.20 5.12
CA GLU A 157 9.23 -7.33 4.71
C GLU A 157 10.73 -7.05 4.93
N GLY A 158 11.43 -8.07 5.44
CA GLY A 158 12.89 -8.01 5.65
C GLY A 158 13.36 -7.02 6.70
N LEU A 159 12.48 -6.59 7.60
CA LEU A 159 12.81 -5.67 8.69
C LEU A 159 13.05 -6.39 10.01
N ALA A 160 13.94 -5.81 10.83
CA ALA A 160 14.16 -6.28 12.20
C ALA A 160 12.85 -6.18 13.03
N PRO A 161 12.61 -7.11 13.98
CA PRO A 161 11.35 -7.17 14.75
C PRO A 161 10.95 -5.83 15.40
N VAL A 162 11.89 -5.12 16.00
CA VAL A 162 11.62 -3.82 16.65
C VAL A 162 11.11 -2.79 15.65
N ILE A 163 11.75 -2.68 14.49
CA ILE A 163 11.36 -1.74 13.44
C ILE A 163 10.00 -2.10 12.85
N ARG A 164 9.75 -3.41 12.66
CA ARG A 164 8.44 -3.90 12.20
C ARG A 164 7.33 -3.49 13.17
N GLN A 165 7.55 -3.63 14.48
CA GLN A 165 6.59 -3.19 15.51
C GLN A 165 6.31 -1.68 15.44
N GLU A 166 7.35 -0.85 15.24
CA GLU A 166 7.19 0.60 15.08
C GLU A 166 6.33 0.94 13.84
N ILE A 167 6.55 0.26 12.71
CA ILE A 167 5.74 0.47 11.49
C ILE A 167 4.30 0.01 11.72
N TRP A 168 4.08 -1.14 12.37
CA TRP A 168 2.71 -1.58 12.68
C TRP A 168 2.01 -0.66 13.67
N ALA A 169 2.74 -0.06 14.62
CA ALA A 169 2.19 0.97 15.50
C ALA A 169 1.73 2.20 14.68
N ALA A 170 2.55 2.65 13.73
CA ALA A 170 2.17 3.72 12.81
C ALA A 170 0.94 3.34 11.95
N ILE A 171 0.86 2.11 11.44
CA ILE A 171 -0.32 1.64 10.67
C ILE A 171 -1.59 1.65 11.53
N ARG A 172 -1.51 1.22 12.81
CA ARG A 172 -2.63 1.32 13.76
C ARG A 172 -3.06 2.76 14.00
N GLU A 173 -2.10 3.67 14.10
CA GLU A 173 -2.39 5.11 14.23
C GLU A 173 -3.09 5.65 12.98
N LEU A 174 -2.63 5.28 11.77
CA LEU A 174 -3.31 5.65 10.51
C LEU A 174 -4.76 5.16 10.49
N LYS A 175 -5.01 3.92 10.93
CA LYS A 175 -6.37 3.38 11.05
C LYS A 175 -7.22 4.20 12.01
N SER A 176 -6.69 4.51 13.20
CA SER A 176 -7.43 5.28 14.23
C SER A 176 -7.83 6.67 13.73
N GLN A 177 -7.04 7.25 12.82
CA GLN A 177 -7.30 8.54 12.17
C GLN A 177 -8.23 8.42 10.94
N GLY A 178 -8.73 7.23 10.61
CA GLY A 178 -9.63 7.00 9.49
C GLY A 178 -8.95 7.06 8.11
N GLN A 179 -7.63 6.86 8.03
CA GLN A 179 -6.92 6.79 6.76
C GLN A 179 -7.34 5.54 5.99
N ALA A 180 -8.02 5.71 4.86
CA ALA A 180 -8.30 4.57 3.99
C ALA A 180 -7.00 3.95 3.48
N THR A 181 -6.87 2.62 3.59
CA THR A 181 -5.62 1.93 3.28
C THR A 181 -5.89 0.59 2.61
N LEU A 182 -5.14 0.30 1.54
CA LEU A 182 -4.99 -1.04 0.97
C LEU A 182 -3.61 -1.55 1.36
N ILE A 183 -3.55 -2.67 2.08
CA ILE A 183 -2.30 -3.19 2.62
C ILE A 183 -2.03 -4.61 2.14
N VAL A 184 -0.82 -4.86 1.68
CA VAL A 184 -0.26 -6.20 1.42
C VAL A 184 0.86 -6.45 2.40
N ASP A 185 0.72 -7.50 3.21
CA ASP A 185 1.78 -7.96 4.11
C ASP A 185 1.65 -9.47 4.34
N LYS A 186 2.75 -10.12 4.72
CA LYS A 186 2.81 -11.56 5.01
C LYS A 186 2.51 -11.88 6.47
N THR A 187 2.59 -10.90 7.35
CA THR A 187 2.47 -11.06 8.80
C THR A 187 0.99 -11.01 9.22
N LEU A 188 0.28 -12.12 9.06
CA LEU A 188 -1.17 -12.20 9.34
C LEU A 188 -1.53 -11.78 10.77
N SER A 189 -0.71 -12.16 11.76
CA SER A 189 -0.93 -11.80 13.18
C SER A 189 -0.97 -10.29 13.44
N GLU A 190 -0.31 -9.49 12.61
CA GLU A 190 -0.33 -8.02 12.69
C GLU A 190 -1.36 -7.41 11.74
N LEU A 191 -1.56 -8.04 10.58
CA LEU A 191 -2.44 -7.55 9.52
C LEU A 191 -3.92 -7.68 9.89
N LEU A 192 -4.36 -8.85 10.37
CA LEU A 192 -5.75 -9.12 10.67
C LEU A 192 -6.35 -8.23 11.76
N PRO A 193 -5.63 -7.89 12.86
CA PRO A 193 -6.16 -6.98 13.88
C PRO A 193 -6.39 -5.54 13.39
N VAL A 194 -5.76 -5.13 12.30
CA VAL A 194 -5.89 -3.77 11.77
C VAL A 194 -6.81 -3.68 10.55
N ALA A 195 -6.96 -4.75 9.79
CA ALA A 195 -7.84 -4.76 8.63
C ALA A 195 -9.33 -4.87 9.04
N ASP A 196 -10.20 -4.18 8.32
CA ASP A 196 -11.65 -4.31 8.44
C ASP A 196 -12.16 -5.45 7.57
N ARG A 197 -11.51 -5.65 6.41
CA ARG A 197 -11.87 -6.65 5.43
C ARG A 197 -10.64 -7.22 4.73
N CYS A 198 -10.75 -8.46 4.29
CA CYS A 198 -9.72 -9.15 3.53
C CYS A 198 -10.22 -9.49 2.12
N ILE A 199 -9.30 -9.46 1.18
CA ILE A 199 -9.48 -9.91 -0.20
C ILE A 199 -8.36 -10.91 -0.49
N ILE A 200 -8.71 -12.10 -0.99
CA ILE A 200 -7.72 -13.13 -1.30
C ILE A 200 -7.62 -13.28 -2.81
N LEU A 201 -6.38 -13.21 -3.31
CA LEU A 201 -6.05 -13.53 -4.70
C LEU A 201 -5.43 -14.92 -4.80
N GLU A 202 -5.87 -15.67 -5.79
CA GLU A 202 -5.24 -16.90 -6.24
C GLU A 202 -5.12 -16.88 -7.78
N LYS A 203 -3.91 -17.14 -8.28
CA LYS A 203 -3.63 -17.22 -9.73
C LYS A 203 -4.20 -16.05 -10.55
N GLY A 204 -4.05 -14.83 -10.00
CA GLY A 204 -4.52 -13.61 -10.64
C GLY A 204 -6.04 -13.41 -10.67
N ARG A 205 -6.78 -14.07 -9.78
CA ARG A 205 -8.23 -13.92 -9.60
C ARG A 205 -8.57 -13.61 -8.16
N THR A 206 -9.62 -12.85 -7.93
CA THR A 206 -10.22 -12.75 -6.60
C THR A 206 -11.02 -14.02 -6.32
N VAL A 207 -10.65 -14.75 -5.26
CA VAL A 207 -11.28 -16.01 -4.88
C VAL A 207 -12.11 -15.88 -3.62
N TRP A 208 -11.86 -14.87 -2.79
CA TRP A 208 -12.63 -14.62 -1.59
C TRP A 208 -12.55 -13.13 -1.18
N THR A 209 -13.61 -12.63 -0.59
CA THR A 209 -13.68 -11.32 0.07
C THR A 209 -14.64 -11.39 1.24
N GLY A 210 -14.26 -10.83 2.37
CA GLY A 210 -15.09 -10.84 3.58
C GLY A 210 -14.47 -10.06 4.73
N ALA A 211 -15.20 -9.89 5.82
CA ALA A 211 -14.69 -9.32 7.05
C ALA A 211 -13.59 -10.24 7.64
N THR A 212 -12.70 -9.66 8.44
CA THR A 212 -11.54 -10.40 9.00
C THR A 212 -11.96 -11.57 9.91
N ASP A 213 -13.07 -11.45 10.63
CA ASP A 213 -13.65 -12.48 11.48
C ASP A 213 -14.28 -13.66 10.71
N ALA A 214 -14.64 -13.44 9.44
CA ALA A 214 -15.12 -14.50 8.54
C ALA A 214 -13.98 -15.29 7.88
N LEU A 215 -12.71 -14.92 8.10
CA LEU A 215 -11.56 -15.65 7.59
C LEU A 215 -11.20 -16.82 8.52
N ASP A 216 -11.83 -17.96 8.30
CA ASP A 216 -11.60 -19.18 9.07
C ASP A 216 -10.28 -19.90 8.72
N ASP A 217 -9.91 -20.91 9.52
CA ASP A 217 -8.67 -21.66 9.34
C ASP A 217 -8.67 -22.44 8.00
N SER A 218 -9.81 -22.91 7.54
CA SER A 218 -9.95 -23.62 6.26
C SER A 218 -9.57 -22.71 5.07
N LEU A 219 -9.99 -21.45 5.10
CA LEU A 219 -9.62 -20.45 4.09
C LEU A 219 -8.14 -20.09 4.18
N ARG A 220 -7.59 -19.97 5.41
CA ARG A 220 -6.15 -19.68 5.63
C ARG A 220 -5.27 -20.80 5.10
N ASP A 221 -5.54 -22.04 5.48
CA ASP A 221 -4.81 -23.23 5.01
C ASP A 221 -4.86 -23.32 3.47
N ARG A 222 -6.07 -23.20 2.92
CA ARG A 222 -6.29 -23.34 1.48
C ARG A 222 -5.56 -22.30 0.65
N TYR A 223 -5.69 -21.03 0.99
CA TYR A 223 -5.26 -19.92 0.14
C TYR A 223 -3.97 -19.24 0.58
N LEU A 224 -3.63 -19.31 1.87
CA LEU A 224 -2.45 -18.63 2.42
C LEU A 224 -1.34 -19.63 2.79
N GLY A 225 -1.71 -20.85 3.15
CA GLY A 225 -0.77 -21.93 3.50
C GLY A 225 -0.20 -21.78 4.90
N VAL A 226 -1.02 -21.29 5.83
CA VAL A 226 -0.72 -21.10 7.25
C VAL A 226 -1.90 -21.46 8.09
#